data_a21f018b32e427d68d42713db0fe06c8
#
_entry.id   a21f018b32e427d68d42713db0fe06c8
#
_cell.length_a   1.000
_cell.length_b   1.000
_cell.length_c   1.000
_cell.angle_alpha   90.00
_cell.angle_beta   90.00
_cell.angle_gamma   90.00
#
_symmetry.space_group_name_H-M   'P 1'
#
loop_
_entity.id
_entity.type
_entity.pdbx_description
1 polymer ?
#
loop_
_entity_poly.entity_id
_entity_poly.type
_entity_poly.pdbx_seq_one_letter_code
_entity_poly.pdbx_strand_id
1 'polypeptide(L)'
;MAKLLTTIPGIGYYSALFLVSEIDDINRFPDSYHLCSYAGLVPSTHSSGGVTYHGNITKTGSKHLRWIMLECVHAHIRTDKSSNITQFYQRLAKKKGNSKAAVAAASKLLRVVYWIMKERREYQRRCS
;
A
#
# COMPACT_ATOMS: atom_id res chain seq x y z
N MET A 1 -11.29 11.98 -7.13
CA MET A 1 -10.65 10.74 -6.64
C MET A 1 -9.84 10.96 -5.37
N ALA A 2 -9.08 12.02 -5.32
CA ALA A 2 -8.28 12.28 -4.12
C ALA A 2 -9.14 12.39 -2.86
N LYS A 3 -10.31 13.00 -2.96
CA LYS A 3 -11.19 13.10 -1.81
C LYS A 3 -11.57 11.75 -1.22
N LEU A 4 -11.77 10.75 -2.07
CA LEU A 4 -12.11 9.42 -1.59
C LEU A 4 -10.95 8.81 -0.82
N LEU A 5 -9.73 9.04 -1.27
CA LEU A 5 -8.56 8.51 -0.58
C LEU A 5 -8.35 9.18 0.77
N THR A 6 -8.76 10.42 0.93
CA THR A 6 -8.60 11.09 2.21
C THR A 6 -9.55 10.52 3.27
N THR A 7 -10.51 9.69 2.90
CA THR A 7 -11.33 9.02 3.89
C THR A 7 -10.57 7.93 4.63
N ILE A 8 -9.41 7.53 4.13
CA ILE A 8 -8.56 6.58 4.83
C ILE A 8 -7.82 7.33 5.95
N PRO A 9 -7.93 6.87 7.20
CA PRO A 9 -7.22 7.54 8.29
C PRO A 9 -5.71 7.57 8.00
N GLY A 10 -5.12 8.71 8.14
CA GLY A 10 -3.69 8.89 7.90
C GLY A 10 -3.33 9.38 6.51
N ILE A 11 -4.27 9.41 5.57
CA ILE A 11 -4.00 9.93 4.24
C ILE A 11 -4.62 11.31 4.12
N GLY A 12 -3.76 12.32 4.09
CA GLY A 12 -4.20 13.69 3.89
C GLY A 12 -4.36 13.99 2.42
N TYR A 13 -4.80 15.20 2.14
CA TYR A 13 -5.07 15.58 0.76
C TYR A 13 -3.81 15.59 -0.10
N TYR A 14 -2.70 16.03 0.45
CA TYR A 14 -1.44 16.04 -0.28
C TYR A 14 -1.03 14.62 -0.67
N SER A 15 -1.09 13.70 0.29
CA SER A 15 -0.74 12.31 0.02
C SER A 15 -1.71 11.69 -0.99
N ALA A 16 -2.99 12.04 -0.89
CA ALA A 16 -3.99 11.52 -1.80
C ALA A 16 -3.71 11.99 -3.24
N LEU A 17 -3.36 13.25 -3.40
CA LEU A 17 -3.01 13.77 -4.72
C LEU A 17 -1.76 13.11 -5.27
N PHE A 18 -0.79 12.88 -4.39
CA PHE A 18 0.44 12.20 -4.79
C PHE A 18 0.12 10.78 -5.28
N LEU A 19 -0.72 10.06 -4.54
CA LEU A 19 -1.11 8.71 -4.92
C LEU A 19 -1.83 8.69 -6.26
N VAL A 20 -2.77 9.60 -6.45
CA VAL A 20 -3.52 9.66 -7.69
C VAL A 20 -2.59 9.94 -8.87
N SER A 21 -1.63 10.83 -8.65
CA SER A 21 -0.68 11.20 -9.69
C SER A 21 0.24 10.02 -10.06
N GLU A 22 0.74 9.29 -9.06
CA GLU A 22 1.64 8.18 -9.32
C GLU A 22 0.93 6.97 -9.90
N ILE A 23 -0.27 6.70 -9.46
CA ILE A 23 -1.04 5.56 -9.96
C ILE A 23 -1.62 5.87 -11.34
N ASP A 24 -2.03 7.12 -11.51
CA ASP A 24 -2.61 7.62 -12.76
C ASP A 24 -3.94 6.90 -13.05
N ASP A 25 -3.96 5.93 -13.92
CA ASP A 25 -5.20 5.22 -14.25
C ASP A 25 -5.19 3.87 -13.52
N ILE A 26 -6.13 3.70 -12.59
CA ILE A 26 -6.20 2.46 -11.84
C ILE A 26 -6.46 1.25 -12.74
N ASN A 27 -7.04 1.48 -13.90
CA ASN A 27 -7.33 0.39 -14.82
C ASN A 27 -6.10 -0.16 -15.53
N ARG A 28 -4.93 0.46 -15.32
CA ARG A 28 -3.66 -0.10 -15.80
C ARG A 28 -3.33 -1.39 -15.06
N PHE A 29 -3.92 -1.58 -13.88
CA PHE A 29 -3.59 -2.72 -13.04
C PHE A 29 -4.76 -3.68 -13.02
N PRO A 30 -4.54 -4.94 -13.44
CA PRO A 30 -5.63 -5.92 -13.45
C PRO A 30 -6.13 -6.28 -12.05
N ASP A 31 -5.28 -6.14 -11.04
CA ASP A 31 -5.68 -6.40 -9.66
C ASP A 31 -4.77 -5.66 -8.70
N SER A 32 -5.09 -5.76 -7.42
CA SER A 32 -4.32 -5.05 -6.41
C SER A 32 -2.90 -5.59 -6.26
N TYR A 33 -2.69 -6.85 -6.56
CA TYR A 33 -1.37 -7.44 -6.49
C TYR A 33 -0.43 -6.74 -7.48
N HIS A 34 -0.89 -6.49 -8.69
CA HIS A 34 -0.06 -5.82 -9.68
C HIS A 34 0.29 -4.40 -9.25
N LEU A 35 -0.63 -3.72 -8.59
CA LEU A 35 -0.33 -2.39 -8.07
C LEU A 35 0.72 -2.46 -6.97
N CYS A 36 0.60 -3.41 -6.06
CA CYS A 36 1.58 -3.58 -5.00
C CYS A 36 2.94 -3.95 -5.57
N SER A 37 2.96 -4.77 -6.61
CA SER A 37 4.20 -5.14 -7.27
C SER A 37 4.86 -3.92 -7.92
N TYR A 38 4.07 -3.09 -8.56
CA TYR A 38 4.56 -1.85 -9.17
C TYR A 38 5.19 -0.94 -8.12
N ALA A 39 4.64 -0.92 -6.93
CA ALA A 39 5.17 -0.10 -5.84
C ALA A 39 6.34 -0.77 -5.11
N GLY A 40 6.67 -2.01 -5.46
CA GLY A 40 7.75 -2.73 -4.78
C GLY A 40 7.40 -3.15 -3.38
N LEU A 41 6.11 -3.38 -3.12
CA LEU A 41 5.64 -3.73 -1.78
C LEU A 41 5.18 -5.17 -1.66
N VAL A 42 5.56 -6.02 -2.58
CA VAL A 42 5.24 -7.44 -2.47
C VAL A 42 6.32 -8.13 -1.65
N PRO A 43 5.95 -9.14 -0.89
CA PRO A 43 6.92 -9.87 -0.09
C PRO A 43 7.94 -10.53 -1.01
N SER A 44 9.16 -10.59 -0.54
CA SER A 44 10.23 -11.17 -1.32
C SER A 44 10.25 -12.68 -1.27
N THR A 45 9.31 -13.26 -0.59
CA THR A 45 9.29 -14.70 -0.43
C THR A 45 9.18 -15.48 -1.70
N HIS A 46 8.70 -14.87 -2.74
CA HIS A 46 8.61 -15.57 -3.94
C HIS A 46 9.78 -15.37 -4.79
N SER A 47 10.79 -14.96 -4.21
CA SER A 47 11.94 -14.76 -4.95
C SER A 47 12.53 -16.08 -5.40
N SER A 48 12.14 -17.16 -4.89
CA SER A 48 12.78 -18.35 -5.26
C SER A 48 12.65 -18.60 -6.74
N GLY A 49 12.18 -19.09 -7.39
CA GLY A 49 12.23 -19.44 -8.74
C GLY A 49 12.32 -18.25 -9.67
N GLY A 50 13.00 -18.29 -10.60
CA GLY A 50 13.02 -17.37 -11.69
C GLY A 50 13.12 -15.93 -11.37
N VAL A 51 13.46 -15.73 -10.18
CA VAL A 51 13.42 -14.46 -9.73
C VAL A 51 14.35 -13.53 -10.32
N THR A 52 15.31 -13.98 -10.95
CA THR A 52 16.30 -13.09 -11.40
C THR A 52 15.78 -11.96 -12.24
N TYR A 53 14.79 -12.20 -13.06
CA TYR A 53 14.34 -11.11 -13.87
C TYR A 53 13.33 -10.24 -13.12
N HIS A 54 12.99 -10.62 -11.95
CA HIS A 54 12.13 -9.78 -11.16
C HIS A 54 12.82 -8.51 -10.75
N GLY A 55 14.13 -8.51 -10.71
CA GLY A 55 14.86 -7.31 -10.46
C GLY A 55 14.56 -6.24 -11.48
N ASN A 56 14.36 -6.66 -12.71
CA ASN A 56 14.05 -5.71 -13.76
C ASN A 56 12.66 -5.12 -13.56
N ILE A 57 11.72 -5.95 -13.14
CA ILE A 57 10.38 -5.48 -12.89
C ILE A 57 10.43 -4.45 -11.77
N THR A 58 11.19 -4.74 -10.75
CA THR A 58 11.32 -3.83 -9.63
C THR A 58 11.90 -2.50 -10.06
N LYS A 59 12.84 -2.52 -10.98
CA LYS A 59 13.46 -1.29 -11.44
C LYS A 59 12.47 -0.41 -12.18
N THR A 60 11.47 -1.01 -12.81
CA THR A 60 10.50 -0.24 -13.53
C THR A 60 9.36 0.22 -12.64
N GLY A 61 9.35 -0.23 -11.40
CA GLY A 61 8.31 0.18 -10.47
C GLY A 61 8.52 1.58 -9.94
N SER A 62 7.56 2.07 -9.22
CA SER A 62 7.59 3.42 -8.73
C SER A 62 8.18 3.50 -7.32
N LYS A 63 9.37 4.06 -7.21
CA LYS A 63 9.99 4.33 -5.92
C LYS A 63 9.17 5.36 -5.16
N HIS A 64 8.59 6.29 -5.88
CA HIS A 64 7.82 7.36 -5.28
C HIS A 64 6.54 6.81 -4.65
N LEU A 65 5.89 5.88 -5.33
CA LEU A 65 4.70 5.24 -4.79
C LEU A 65 5.04 4.45 -3.53
N ARG A 66 6.16 3.73 -3.56
CA ARG A 66 6.59 3.00 -2.39
C ARG A 66 6.84 3.93 -1.20
N TRP A 67 7.55 5.02 -1.46
CA TRP A 67 7.87 5.98 -0.41
C TRP A 67 6.60 6.57 0.22
N ILE A 68 5.67 7.03 -0.62
CA ILE A 68 4.47 7.67 -0.08
C ILE A 68 3.59 6.66 0.68
N MET A 69 3.57 5.42 0.23
CA MET A 69 2.79 4.40 0.93
C MET A 69 3.36 4.09 2.30
N LEU A 70 4.68 4.08 2.43
CA LEU A 70 5.31 3.88 3.73
C LEU A 70 5.00 5.05 4.66
N GLU A 71 5.01 6.28 4.13
CA GLU A 71 4.60 7.44 4.91
C GLU A 71 3.15 7.34 5.34
N CYS A 72 2.29 6.95 4.42
CA CYS A 72 0.87 6.83 4.71
C CYS A 72 0.58 5.76 5.75
N VAL A 73 1.29 4.64 5.70
CA VAL A 73 1.03 3.57 6.65
C VAL A 73 1.46 3.97 8.06
N HIS A 74 2.57 4.69 8.18
CA HIS A 74 2.97 5.17 9.50
C HIS A 74 1.96 6.18 10.05
N ALA A 75 1.47 7.06 9.20
CA ALA A 75 0.45 8.02 9.62
C ALA A 75 -0.85 7.31 10.00
N HIS A 76 -1.22 6.27 9.24
CA HIS A 76 -2.43 5.50 9.51
C HIS A 76 -2.33 4.82 10.88
N ILE A 77 -1.19 4.23 11.18
CA ILE A 77 -0.98 3.55 12.45
C ILE A 77 -1.11 4.52 13.62
N ARG A 78 -0.60 5.72 13.45
CA ARG A 78 -0.71 6.74 14.50
C ARG A 78 -2.12 7.27 14.64
N THR A 79 -2.85 7.34 13.53
CA THR A 79 -4.18 7.94 13.52
C THR A 79 -5.27 6.97 13.95
N ASP A 80 -5.21 5.74 13.47
CA ASP A 80 -6.22 4.74 13.80
C ASP A 80 -5.54 3.52 14.41
N LYS A 81 -5.40 3.54 15.72
CA LYS A 81 -4.66 2.52 16.43
C LYS A 81 -5.37 1.18 16.52
N SER A 82 -6.63 1.14 16.20
CA SER A 82 -7.40 -0.09 16.31
C SER A 82 -7.80 -0.69 14.97
N SER A 83 -7.35 -0.13 13.88
CA SER A 83 -7.69 -0.68 12.56
C SER A 83 -7.02 -2.03 12.34
N ASN A 84 -7.56 -2.78 11.40
CA ASN A 84 -6.98 -4.08 11.05
C ASN A 84 -5.54 -3.95 10.57
N ILE A 85 -5.26 -2.92 9.82
CA ILE A 85 -3.92 -2.70 9.31
C ILE A 85 -2.96 -2.41 10.45
N THR A 86 -3.38 -1.59 11.41
CA THR A 86 -2.55 -1.29 12.57
C THR A 86 -2.29 -2.53 13.40
N GLN A 87 -3.32 -3.34 13.64
CA GLN A 87 -3.17 -4.57 14.40
C GLN A 87 -2.26 -5.56 13.68
N PHE A 88 -2.41 -5.66 12.36
CA PHE A 88 -1.54 -6.51 11.56
C PHE A 88 -0.09 -6.06 11.66
N TYR A 89 0.13 -4.75 11.57
CA TYR A 89 1.47 -4.19 11.70
C TYR A 89 2.08 -4.53 13.06
N GLN A 90 1.32 -4.34 14.12
CA GLN A 90 1.84 -4.57 15.47
C GLN A 90 2.20 -6.04 15.70
N ARG A 91 1.36 -6.94 15.21
CA ARG A 91 1.64 -8.37 15.36
C ARG A 91 2.89 -8.76 14.59
N LEU A 92 3.01 -8.27 13.37
CA LEU A 92 4.13 -8.64 12.52
C LEU A 92 5.43 -7.99 12.99
N ALA A 93 5.34 -6.79 13.53
CA ALA A 93 6.53 -6.10 14.02
C ALA A 93 7.18 -6.86 15.17
N LYS A 94 6.39 -7.51 16.01
CA LYS A 94 6.93 -8.30 17.09
C LYS A 94 7.67 -9.53 16.59
N LYS A 95 7.26 -10.08 15.47
CA LYS A 95 7.87 -11.28 14.94
C LYS A 95 9.02 -11.02 14.00
N LYS A 96 8.89 -10.04 13.15
CA LYS A 96 9.85 -9.82 12.07
C LYS A 96 10.53 -8.45 12.05
N GLY A 97 10.19 -7.60 12.99
CA GLY A 97 10.78 -6.28 13.06
C GLY A 97 9.94 -5.23 12.36
N ASN A 98 10.23 -3.97 12.68
CA ASN A 98 9.42 -2.85 12.20
C ASN A 98 9.50 -2.63 10.70
N SER A 99 10.67 -2.80 10.12
CA SER A 99 10.84 -2.55 8.69
C SER A 99 10.01 -3.50 7.84
N LYS A 100 10.08 -4.78 8.14
CA LYS A 100 9.31 -5.76 7.39
C LYS A 100 7.82 -5.60 7.62
N ALA A 101 7.46 -5.28 8.86
CA ALA A 101 6.07 -5.06 9.20
C ALA A 101 5.51 -3.85 8.46
N ALA A 102 6.31 -2.79 8.33
CA ALA A 102 5.87 -1.58 7.63
C ALA A 102 5.62 -1.86 6.16
N VAL A 103 6.50 -2.62 5.52
CA VAL A 103 6.31 -2.95 4.10
C VAL A 103 5.05 -3.79 3.91
N ALA A 104 4.83 -4.78 4.78
CA ALA A 104 3.65 -5.62 4.67
C ALA A 104 2.37 -4.83 4.93
N ALA A 105 2.40 -3.93 5.92
CA ALA A 105 1.24 -3.11 6.21
C ALA A 105 0.97 -2.11 5.09
N ALA A 106 2.04 -1.57 4.50
CA ALA A 106 1.88 -0.65 3.36
C ALA A 106 1.25 -1.37 2.17
N SER A 107 1.59 -2.63 1.98
CA SER A 107 0.98 -3.43 0.93
C SER A 107 -0.52 -3.57 1.17
N LYS A 108 -0.91 -3.86 2.41
CA LYS A 108 -2.34 -3.95 2.74
C LYS A 108 -3.04 -2.63 2.51
N LEU A 109 -2.43 -1.54 2.91
CA LEU A 109 -3.02 -0.22 2.74
C LEU A 109 -3.17 0.11 1.25
N LEU A 110 -2.18 -0.25 0.45
CA LEU A 110 -2.24 0.02 -0.98
C LEU A 110 -3.36 -0.80 -1.64
N ARG A 111 -3.65 -1.98 -1.14
CA ARG A 111 -4.79 -2.75 -1.64
C ARG A 111 -6.10 -2.03 -1.35
N VAL A 112 -6.20 -1.39 -0.21
CA VAL A 112 -7.37 -0.58 0.11
C VAL A 112 -7.47 0.59 -0.86
N VAL A 113 -6.35 1.24 -1.13
CA VAL A 113 -6.30 2.34 -2.10
C VAL A 113 -6.78 1.85 -3.47
N TYR A 114 -6.31 0.67 -3.88
CA TYR A 114 -6.71 0.10 -5.16
C TYR A 114 -8.23 -0.04 -5.27
N TRP A 115 -8.85 -0.62 -4.25
CA TRP A 115 -10.28 -0.86 -4.30
C TRP A 115 -11.09 0.42 -4.20
N ILE A 116 -10.62 1.39 -3.44
CA ILE A 116 -11.29 2.69 -3.38
C ILE A 116 -11.27 3.35 -4.75
N MET A 117 -10.13 3.33 -5.42
CA MET A 117 -10.01 3.93 -6.74
C MET A 117 -10.80 3.14 -7.79
N LYS A 118 -10.77 1.82 -7.70
CA LYS A 118 -11.43 0.96 -8.67
C LYS A 118 -12.94 1.07 -8.57
N GLU A 119 -13.46 1.06 -7.35
CA GLU A 119 -14.89 1.08 -7.10
C GLU A 119 -15.43 2.47 -6.82
N ARG A 120 -14.57 3.45 -6.68
CA ARG A 120 -14.94 4.84 -6.43
C ARG A 120 -15.83 4.97 -5.21
N ARG A 121 -15.41 4.38 -4.11
CA ARG A 121 -16.14 4.44 -2.86
C ARG A 121 -15.25 4.90 -1.73
N GLU A 122 -15.85 5.30 -0.64
CA GLU A 122 -15.14 5.76 0.54
C GLU A 122 -14.52 4.60 1.29
N TYR A 123 -13.53 4.90 2.09
CA TYR A 123 -12.94 3.91 2.97
C TYR A 123 -13.97 3.37 3.94
N GLN A 124 -14.00 2.08 4.12
CA GLN A 124 -14.87 1.45 5.09
C GLN A 124 -14.01 0.72 6.10
N ARG A 125 -14.15 1.11 7.35
CA ARG A 125 -13.38 0.53 8.42
C ARG A 125 -13.99 -0.79 8.80
N ARG A 126 -13.58 -1.84 8.11
CA ARG A 126 -14.14 -3.17 8.34
C ARG A 126 -13.07 -4.11 8.81
N CYS A 127 -13.52 -5.21 9.37
CA CYS A 127 -12.61 -6.20 9.88
C CYS A 127 -12.07 -7.15 8.86
N SER A 128 -12.28 -7.02 7.68
CA SER A 128 -11.75 -7.98 6.70
C SER A 128 -10.36 -7.64 6.21
#